data_666cf40603e51cc38707cc9c6d349b97
#
_entry.id   666cf40603e51cc38707cc9c6d349b97
#
_cell.length_a   1.000
_cell.length_b   1.000
_cell.length_c   1.000
_cell.angle_alpha   90.00
_cell.angle_beta   90.00
_cell.angle_gamma   90.00
#
_symmetry.space_group_name_H-M   'P 1'
#
loop_
_entity.id
_entity.type
_entity.pdbx_description
1 polymer ?
#
loop_
_entity_poly.entity_id
_entity_poly.type
_entity_poly.pdbx_seq_one_letter_code
_entity_poly.pdbx_strand_id
1 'polypeptide(L)'
;TRSDGLVIGNVGGGVVANAVLGEKGVQYDLDKLPFIGSPYSATHYVFATRRELGLTNLEKLRSATGIRIGAQSVGHTNYTIGRMFAALLGLKDSKYVTGYSIPERDVALLRGEIDAIANTDDFYARNPEWIDKKLVDFHVVMEIPKGLKHPLFSNLPDIENFAKSDSARKLLSLFRLLRLTGSPFILPPATQKDRADAIKEALRKAFKDAEFVKEYRKVVGEDPTPLLPEENERAIRDLPRDPETIDLFKKFAGAGPLPSL
;
A
#
# COMPACT_ATOMS: atom_id res chain seq x y z
N THR A 1 3.73 23.77 -17.93
CA THR A 1 4.53 24.13 -16.73
C THR A 1 5.93 24.48 -17.19
N ARG A 2 6.58 25.50 -16.61
CA ARG A 2 7.97 25.85 -16.94
C ARG A 2 8.91 24.77 -16.45
N SER A 3 9.92 24.47 -17.27
CA SER A 3 10.94 23.43 -16.98
C SER A 3 12.24 24.04 -16.44
N ASP A 4 12.12 25.13 -15.69
CA ASP A 4 13.23 25.93 -15.15
C ASP A 4 13.75 25.41 -13.77
N GLY A 5 13.19 24.32 -13.27
CA GLY A 5 13.55 23.76 -11.96
C GLY A 5 12.91 24.45 -10.75
N LEU A 6 12.05 25.47 -11.00
CA LEU A 6 11.34 26.19 -9.92
C LEU A 6 9.96 25.61 -9.59
N VAL A 7 9.56 24.53 -10.28
CA VAL A 7 8.30 23.84 -10.05
C VAL A 7 8.60 22.41 -9.64
N ILE A 8 8.14 22.04 -8.45
CA ILE A 8 8.16 20.67 -7.93
C ILE A 8 6.70 20.24 -7.80
N GLY A 9 6.34 19.12 -8.41
CA GLY A 9 5.03 18.50 -8.25
C GLY A 9 5.08 17.40 -7.19
N ASN A 10 4.13 17.42 -6.24
CA ASN A 10 3.81 16.22 -5.47
C ASN A 10 2.62 15.56 -6.16
N VAL A 11 2.79 14.31 -6.59
CA VAL A 11 1.74 13.57 -7.30
C VAL A 11 1.26 12.43 -6.45
N GLY A 12 -0.05 12.28 -6.34
CA GLY A 12 -0.63 11.14 -5.63
C GLY A 12 -0.38 9.81 -6.35
N GLY A 13 -0.47 8.71 -5.62
CA GLY A 13 -0.23 7.35 -6.13
C GLY A 13 -1.03 6.96 -7.37
N GLY A 14 -2.17 7.62 -7.60
CA GLY A 14 -2.95 7.43 -8.82
C GLY A 14 -2.20 7.76 -10.11
N VAL A 15 -1.25 8.71 -10.09
CA VAL A 15 -0.46 9.05 -11.29
C VAL A 15 0.35 7.84 -11.76
N VAL A 16 1.07 7.19 -10.87
CA VAL A 16 1.85 5.99 -11.21
C VAL A 16 0.92 4.83 -11.56
N ALA A 17 -0.07 4.56 -10.72
CA ALA A 17 -0.99 3.44 -10.91
C ALA A 17 -1.77 3.54 -12.21
N ASN A 18 -2.37 4.70 -12.54
CA ASN A 18 -3.15 4.88 -13.75
C ASN A 18 -2.33 4.64 -15.02
N ALA A 19 -1.08 5.12 -15.04
CA ALA A 19 -0.20 4.90 -16.19
C ALA A 19 0.17 3.42 -16.36
N VAL A 20 0.54 2.74 -15.27
CA VAL A 20 0.89 1.32 -15.30
C VAL A 20 -0.32 0.45 -15.67
N LEU A 21 -1.49 0.78 -15.14
CA LEU A 21 -2.72 0.05 -15.42
C LEU A 21 -3.33 0.39 -16.79
N GLY A 22 -2.76 1.35 -17.53
CA GLY A 22 -3.25 1.75 -18.85
C GLY A 22 -4.65 2.39 -18.80
N GLU A 23 -4.91 3.21 -17.78
CA GLU A 23 -6.20 3.86 -17.60
C GLU A 23 -6.44 4.93 -18.68
N LYS A 24 -7.70 5.05 -19.14
CA LYS A 24 -8.08 6.05 -20.11
C LYS A 24 -7.83 7.46 -19.57
N GLY A 25 -7.26 8.32 -20.41
CA GLY A 25 -6.96 9.72 -20.05
C GLY A 25 -5.53 9.96 -19.53
N VAL A 26 -4.71 8.95 -19.39
CA VAL A 26 -3.26 9.12 -19.14
C VAL A 26 -2.61 9.73 -20.38
N GLN A 27 -2.09 10.96 -20.22
CA GLN A 27 -1.44 11.74 -21.31
C GLN A 27 0.04 12.02 -21.01
N TYR A 28 0.66 11.25 -20.13
CA TYR A 28 2.06 11.37 -19.72
C TYR A 28 2.74 10.02 -19.79
N ASP A 29 4.06 10.06 -19.92
CA ASP A 29 4.93 8.92 -19.94
C ASP A 29 5.75 8.89 -18.64
N LEU A 30 5.54 7.87 -17.82
CA LEU A 30 6.22 7.74 -16.53
C LEU A 30 7.74 7.74 -16.68
N ASP A 31 8.25 7.13 -17.77
CA ASP A 31 9.68 6.96 -17.98
C ASP A 31 10.37 8.29 -18.37
N LYS A 32 9.56 9.31 -18.70
CA LYS A 32 10.04 10.68 -18.98
C LYS A 32 9.89 11.65 -17.81
N LEU A 33 9.27 11.23 -16.71
CA LEU A 33 9.12 12.07 -15.53
C LEU A 33 10.38 11.97 -14.65
N PRO A 34 11.05 13.08 -14.35
CA PRO A 34 12.14 13.09 -13.39
C PRO A 34 11.59 12.92 -11.97
N PHE A 35 11.67 11.73 -11.44
CA PHE A 35 11.35 11.44 -10.03
C PHE A 35 12.51 11.92 -9.15
N ILE A 36 12.17 12.62 -8.08
CA ILE A 36 13.17 13.22 -7.18
C ILE A 36 13.06 12.71 -5.74
N GLY A 37 12.28 11.66 -5.51
CA GLY A 37 12.11 11.00 -4.23
C GLY A 37 10.75 11.24 -3.59
N SER A 38 10.57 10.71 -2.40
CA SER A 38 9.37 10.86 -1.57
C SER A 38 9.77 10.92 -0.09
N PRO A 39 9.10 11.71 0.76
CA PRO A 39 9.35 11.70 2.20
C PRO A 39 8.71 10.49 2.90
N TYR A 40 7.80 9.79 2.25
CA TYR A 40 7.01 8.70 2.81
C TYR A 40 6.88 7.54 1.84
N SER A 41 7.35 6.37 2.22
CA SER A 41 7.35 5.17 1.38
C SER A 41 6.96 3.89 2.13
N ALA A 42 7.11 3.83 3.45
CA ALA A 42 6.73 2.66 4.22
C ALA A 42 5.27 2.74 4.63
N THR A 43 4.47 1.79 4.19
CA THR A 43 3.06 1.62 4.57
C THR A 43 2.73 0.14 4.53
N HIS A 44 2.80 -0.52 5.66
CA HIS A 44 2.47 -1.94 5.73
C HIS A 44 0.95 -2.13 5.75
N TYR A 45 0.49 -3.24 5.21
CA TYR A 45 -0.92 -3.63 5.33
C TYR A 45 -1.04 -4.85 6.21
N VAL A 46 -1.96 -4.81 7.16
CA VAL A 46 -2.19 -5.88 8.13
C VAL A 46 -3.60 -6.41 7.95
N PHE A 47 -3.76 -7.73 7.89
CA PHE A 47 -5.05 -8.38 7.90
C PHE A 47 -5.43 -8.76 9.31
N ALA A 48 -6.57 -8.24 9.77
CA ALA A 48 -7.07 -8.44 11.11
C ALA A 48 -8.54 -8.90 11.11
N THR A 49 -8.90 -9.73 12.08
CA THR A 49 -10.27 -10.15 12.35
C THR A 49 -10.74 -9.64 13.71
N ARG A 50 -12.02 -9.39 13.89
CA ARG A 50 -12.56 -9.05 15.21
C ARG A 50 -12.33 -10.21 16.19
N ARG A 51 -12.00 -9.86 17.42
CA ARG A 51 -11.60 -10.82 18.46
C ARG A 51 -12.67 -11.85 18.81
N GLU A 52 -13.95 -11.46 18.79
CA GLU A 52 -15.07 -12.30 19.18
C GLU A 52 -15.29 -13.53 18.28
N LEU A 53 -14.67 -13.54 17.10
CA LEU A 53 -14.67 -14.73 16.23
C LEU A 53 -13.81 -15.88 16.76
N GLY A 54 -12.89 -15.59 17.70
CA GLY A 54 -11.99 -16.60 18.25
C GLY A 54 -10.98 -17.16 17.24
N LEU A 55 -10.75 -16.45 16.11
CA LEU A 55 -9.82 -16.85 15.06
C LEU A 55 -8.39 -16.42 15.43
N THR A 56 -7.87 -16.95 16.52
CA THR A 56 -6.65 -16.48 17.18
C THR A 56 -5.34 -16.82 16.46
N ASN A 57 -5.40 -17.58 15.38
CA ASN A 57 -4.22 -17.95 14.58
C ASN A 57 -4.60 -18.24 13.11
N LEU A 58 -3.60 -18.39 12.26
CA LEU A 58 -3.79 -18.63 10.83
C LEU A 58 -4.51 -19.94 10.50
N GLU A 59 -4.33 -20.99 11.29
CA GLU A 59 -5.00 -22.27 11.07
C GLU A 59 -6.52 -22.11 11.23
N LYS A 60 -6.94 -21.51 12.34
CA LYS A 60 -8.36 -21.21 12.59
C LYS A 60 -8.93 -20.28 11.54
N LEU A 61 -8.19 -19.23 11.16
CA LEU A 61 -8.62 -18.30 10.12
C LEU A 61 -8.85 -19.02 8.78
N ARG A 62 -7.92 -19.86 8.36
CA ARG A 62 -8.00 -20.59 7.09
C ARG A 62 -9.05 -21.70 7.07
N SER A 63 -9.45 -22.21 8.24
CA SER A 63 -10.55 -23.17 8.36
C SER A 63 -11.93 -22.51 8.39
N ALA A 64 -11.99 -21.22 8.70
CA ALA A 64 -13.24 -20.47 8.69
C ALA A 64 -13.79 -20.27 7.27
N THR A 65 -15.11 -20.15 7.17
CA THR A 65 -15.81 -19.92 5.89
C THR A 65 -16.68 -18.67 5.97
N GLY A 66 -16.88 -18.01 4.85
CA GLY A 66 -17.83 -16.89 4.75
C GLY A 66 -17.39 -15.61 5.48
N ILE A 67 -16.08 -15.43 5.72
CA ILE A 67 -15.53 -14.22 6.37
C ILE A 67 -15.95 -12.96 5.58
N ARG A 68 -16.61 -12.02 6.26
CA ARG A 68 -17.05 -10.73 5.71
C ARG A 68 -15.92 -9.72 5.88
N ILE A 69 -15.31 -9.33 4.77
CA ILE A 69 -14.17 -8.39 4.71
C ILE A 69 -14.72 -7.01 4.35
N GLY A 70 -14.55 -6.04 5.23
CA GLY A 70 -15.04 -4.67 5.04
C GLY A 70 -14.06 -3.78 4.31
N ALA A 71 -14.59 -2.94 3.40
CA ALA A 71 -13.84 -1.94 2.66
C ALA A 71 -14.70 -0.72 2.28
N GLN A 72 -14.07 0.35 1.78
CA GLN A 72 -14.78 1.55 1.38
C GLN A 72 -15.58 1.35 0.09
N SER A 73 -14.91 0.95 -0.97
CA SER A 73 -15.53 0.73 -2.30
C SER A 73 -14.74 -0.30 -3.07
N VAL A 74 -15.37 -0.85 -4.11
CA VAL A 74 -14.70 -1.64 -5.13
C VAL A 74 -13.57 -0.80 -5.74
N GLY A 75 -12.39 -1.39 -5.92
CA GLY A 75 -11.20 -0.72 -6.43
C GLY A 75 -10.41 0.09 -5.40
N HIS A 76 -10.97 0.37 -4.22
CA HIS A 76 -10.20 1.00 -3.15
C HIS A 76 -9.03 0.11 -2.70
N THR A 77 -7.95 0.71 -2.25
CA THR A 77 -6.75 -0.05 -1.86
C THR A 77 -7.04 -1.13 -0.81
N ASN A 78 -7.82 -0.81 0.24
CA ASN A 78 -8.16 -1.77 1.29
C ASN A 78 -9.06 -2.90 0.79
N TYR A 79 -9.91 -2.64 -0.22
CA TYR A 79 -10.67 -3.66 -0.91
C TYR A 79 -9.76 -4.62 -1.68
N THR A 80 -8.87 -4.06 -2.49
CA THR A 80 -7.95 -4.83 -3.33
C THR A 80 -7.02 -5.71 -2.50
N ILE A 81 -6.37 -5.14 -1.48
CA ILE A 81 -5.47 -5.89 -0.62
C ILE A 81 -6.22 -6.91 0.26
N GLY A 82 -7.43 -6.61 0.71
CA GLY A 82 -8.28 -7.56 1.45
C GLY A 82 -8.59 -8.80 0.61
N ARG A 83 -8.87 -8.61 -0.70
CA ARG A 83 -9.07 -9.69 -1.65
C ARG A 83 -7.80 -10.50 -1.90
N MET A 84 -6.65 -9.83 -2.01
CA MET A 84 -5.35 -10.49 -2.15
C MET A 84 -5.02 -11.34 -0.92
N PHE A 85 -5.23 -10.82 0.29
CA PHE A 85 -5.07 -11.58 1.53
C PHE A 85 -5.98 -12.82 1.53
N ALA A 86 -7.26 -12.65 1.21
CA ALA A 86 -8.21 -13.77 1.19
C ALA A 86 -7.79 -14.87 0.20
N ALA A 87 -7.39 -14.51 -1.02
CA ALA A 87 -6.95 -15.46 -2.03
C ALA A 87 -5.67 -16.20 -1.62
N LEU A 88 -4.64 -15.47 -1.17
CA LEU A 88 -3.35 -16.05 -0.81
C LEU A 88 -3.43 -16.93 0.44
N LEU A 89 -4.25 -16.55 1.41
CA LEU A 89 -4.52 -17.37 2.59
C LEU A 89 -5.45 -18.56 2.30
N GLY A 90 -6.11 -18.57 1.16
CA GLY A 90 -7.08 -19.62 0.80
C GLY A 90 -8.36 -19.58 1.63
N LEU A 91 -8.83 -18.36 1.97
CA LEU A 91 -10.08 -18.18 2.72
C LEU A 91 -11.27 -18.59 1.85
N LYS A 92 -12.14 -19.44 2.38
CA LYS A 92 -13.29 -19.99 1.66
C LYS A 92 -14.50 -19.06 1.75
N ASP A 93 -15.20 -18.88 0.63
CA ASP A 93 -16.49 -18.15 0.55
C ASP A 93 -16.47 -16.74 1.15
N SER A 94 -15.30 -16.07 1.08
CA SER A 94 -15.13 -14.71 1.59
C SER A 94 -16.08 -13.74 0.91
N LYS A 95 -16.72 -12.88 1.70
CA LYS A 95 -17.64 -11.84 1.24
C LYS A 95 -16.98 -10.47 1.38
N TYR A 96 -17.24 -9.58 0.44
CA TYR A 96 -16.69 -8.22 0.46
C TYR A 96 -17.81 -7.22 0.66
N VAL A 97 -17.81 -6.56 1.81
CA VAL A 97 -18.83 -5.58 2.20
C VAL A 97 -18.27 -4.19 2.01
N THR A 98 -18.88 -3.42 1.13
CA THR A 98 -18.44 -2.07 0.75
C THR A 98 -19.51 -1.03 1.06
N GLY A 99 -19.13 0.26 0.97
CA GLY A 99 -20.04 1.39 1.22
C GLY A 99 -19.70 2.14 2.50
N TYR A 100 -18.64 1.77 3.20
CA TYR A 100 -18.21 2.44 4.43
C TYR A 100 -17.22 3.57 4.15
N SER A 101 -17.31 4.65 4.88
CA SER A 101 -16.11 5.46 5.18
C SER A 101 -15.17 4.69 6.12
N ILE A 102 -13.93 5.16 6.30
CA ILE A 102 -12.98 4.46 7.21
C ILE A 102 -13.55 4.37 8.64
N PRO A 103 -14.05 5.46 9.27
CA PRO A 103 -14.61 5.35 10.63
C PRO A 103 -15.83 4.44 10.72
N GLU A 104 -16.71 4.45 9.73
CA GLU A 104 -17.90 3.56 9.72
C GLU A 104 -17.51 2.10 9.60
N ARG A 105 -16.52 1.77 8.77
CA ARG A 105 -15.99 0.41 8.63
C ARG A 105 -15.41 -0.11 9.95
N ASP A 106 -14.69 0.74 10.66
CA ASP A 106 -14.06 0.38 11.92
C ASP A 106 -15.14 0.12 13.00
N VAL A 107 -16.18 0.94 13.04
CA VAL A 107 -17.36 0.71 13.90
C VAL A 107 -18.10 -0.57 13.50
N ALA A 108 -18.28 -0.81 12.19
CA ALA A 108 -18.94 -2.02 11.67
C ALA A 108 -18.18 -3.30 12.09
N LEU A 109 -16.85 -3.27 12.13
CA LEU A 109 -16.03 -4.38 12.62
C LEU A 109 -16.32 -4.65 14.11
N LEU A 110 -16.28 -3.60 14.93
CA LEU A 110 -16.51 -3.73 16.38
C LEU A 110 -17.96 -4.15 16.71
N ARG A 111 -18.93 -3.83 15.85
CA ARG A 111 -20.32 -4.27 15.99
C ARG A 111 -20.60 -5.66 15.40
N GLY A 112 -19.63 -6.26 14.74
CA GLY A 112 -19.79 -7.56 14.10
C GLY A 112 -20.63 -7.56 12.81
N GLU A 113 -20.80 -6.38 12.19
CA GLU A 113 -21.41 -6.26 10.85
C GLU A 113 -20.49 -6.80 9.78
N ILE A 114 -19.16 -6.67 9.98
CA ILE A 114 -18.09 -7.31 9.22
C ILE A 114 -17.17 -8.08 10.16
N ASP A 115 -16.36 -8.99 9.62
CA ASP A 115 -15.56 -9.94 10.39
C ASP A 115 -14.06 -9.62 10.32
N ALA A 116 -13.62 -8.98 9.24
CA ALA A 116 -12.21 -8.70 8.96
C ALA A 116 -12.04 -7.38 8.22
N ILE A 117 -10.85 -6.82 8.38
CA ILE A 117 -10.37 -5.66 7.61
C ILE A 117 -8.91 -5.87 7.19
N ALA A 118 -8.54 -5.28 6.05
CA ALA A 118 -7.16 -5.01 5.70
C ALA A 118 -6.90 -3.52 5.92
N ASN A 119 -5.97 -3.18 6.81
CA ASN A 119 -5.69 -1.79 7.17
C ASN A 119 -4.18 -1.53 7.22
N THR A 120 -3.82 -0.26 7.22
CA THR A 120 -2.42 0.16 7.29
C THR A 120 -1.92 0.16 8.73
N ASP A 121 -0.61 0.01 8.91
CA ASP A 121 0.08 0.03 10.20
C ASP A 121 -0.12 1.34 10.95
N ASP A 122 -0.08 2.46 10.25
CA ASP A 122 -0.30 3.80 10.81
C ASP A 122 -1.69 3.96 11.46
N PHE A 123 -2.70 3.23 10.96
CA PHE A 123 -4.01 3.20 11.61
C PHE A 123 -3.90 2.67 13.04
N TYR A 124 -3.22 1.55 13.25
CA TYR A 124 -3.06 0.95 14.57
C TYR A 124 -2.14 1.76 15.48
N ALA A 125 -1.13 2.40 14.91
CA ALA A 125 -0.24 3.30 15.65
C ALA A 125 -1.01 4.52 16.21
N ARG A 126 -1.97 5.05 15.45
CA ARG A 126 -2.82 6.17 15.89
C ARG A 126 -4.02 5.75 16.75
N ASN A 127 -4.35 4.47 16.78
CA ASN A 127 -5.46 3.91 17.56
C ASN A 127 -4.98 2.76 18.44
N PRO A 128 -4.08 3.01 19.42
CA PRO A 128 -3.44 1.97 20.22
C PRO A 128 -4.43 1.13 21.02
N GLU A 129 -5.62 1.65 21.32
CA GLU A 129 -6.66 0.92 22.01
C GLU A 129 -7.09 -0.38 21.31
N TRP A 130 -6.90 -0.47 20.00
CA TRP A 130 -7.19 -1.69 19.25
C TRP A 130 -6.26 -2.84 19.65
N ILE A 131 -5.03 -2.50 20.00
CA ILE A 131 -3.99 -3.43 20.47
C ILE A 131 -4.15 -3.66 21.97
N ASP A 132 -4.19 -2.59 22.77
CA ASP A 132 -4.20 -2.63 24.22
C ASP A 132 -5.41 -3.38 24.78
N LYS A 133 -6.60 -3.15 24.19
CA LYS A 133 -7.85 -3.83 24.55
C LYS A 133 -8.06 -5.14 23.79
N LYS A 134 -7.11 -5.53 22.94
CA LYS A 134 -7.19 -6.75 22.13
C LYS A 134 -8.50 -6.86 21.36
N LEU A 135 -8.91 -5.78 20.68
CA LEU A 135 -10.17 -5.75 19.93
C LEU A 135 -10.12 -6.61 18.66
N VAL A 136 -8.93 -6.90 18.16
CA VAL A 136 -8.71 -7.69 16.96
C VAL A 136 -7.61 -8.73 17.15
N ASP A 137 -7.63 -9.77 16.33
CA ASP A 137 -6.53 -10.70 16.12
C ASP A 137 -5.85 -10.38 14.79
N PHE A 138 -4.53 -10.16 14.85
CA PHE A 138 -3.70 -9.92 13.67
C PHE A 138 -3.16 -11.23 13.10
N HIS A 139 -3.15 -11.38 11.77
CA HIS A 139 -2.85 -12.66 11.14
C HIS A 139 -1.64 -12.64 10.23
N VAL A 140 -1.52 -11.60 9.40
CA VAL A 140 -0.52 -11.52 8.34
C VAL A 140 -0.28 -10.07 7.99
N VAL A 141 0.93 -9.75 7.56
CA VAL A 141 1.35 -8.43 7.12
C VAL A 141 1.83 -8.48 5.67
N MET A 142 1.63 -7.40 4.94
CA MET A 142 2.38 -7.10 3.72
C MET A 142 3.40 -6.01 4.06
N GLU A 143 4.67 -6.37 4.10
CA GLU A 143 5.76 -5.44 4.34
C GLU A 143 6.01 -4.56 3.12
N ILE A 144 6.05 -3.24 3.32
CA ILE A 144 6.34 -2.26 2.28
C ILE A 144 7.29 -1.19 2.87
N PRO A 145 8.55 -1.12 2.38
CA PRO A 145 9.18 -2.04 1.43
C PRO A 145 9.37 -3.45 1.99
N LYS A 146 9.55 -4.42 1.10
CA LYS A 146 9.78 -5.81 1.50
C LYS A 146 11.01 -5.93 2.40
N GLY A 147 10.87 -6.66 3.50
CA GLY A 147 11.93 -6.89 4.47
C GLY A 147 12.03 -5.83 5.56
N LEU A 148 11.30 -4.71 5.44
CA LEU A 148 11.18 -3.73 6.50
C LEU A 148 10.16 -4.20 7.53
N LYS A 149 10.64 -4.58 8.72
CA LYS A 149 9.78 -5.01 9.82
C LYS A 149 9.18 -3.82 10.56
N HIS A 150 7.86 -3.82 10.73
CA HIS A 150 7.22 -2.87 11.63
C HIS A 150 7.27 -3.37 13.08
N PRO A 151 7.63 -2.55 14.07
CA PRO A 151 7.79 -3.00 15.47
C PRO A 151 6.56 -3.72 16.03
N LEU A 152 5.35 -3.22 15.75
CA LEU A 152 4.10 -3.80 16.25
C LEU A 152 3.75 -5.15 15.59
N PHE A 153 4.22 -5.41 14.38
CA PHE A 153 3.82 -6.55 13.54
C PHE A 153 4.98 -7.46 13.14
N SER A 154 6.15 -7.28 13.76
CA SER A 154 7.39 -8.01 13.43
C SER A 154 7.27 -9.53 13.56
N ASN A 155 6.35 -10.00 14.42
CA ASN A 155 6.09 -11.42 14.65
C ASN A 155 5.06 -12.01 13.65
N LEU A 156 4.40 -11.20 12.84
CA LEU A 156 3.48 -11.69 11.83
C LEU A 156 4.25 -12.21 10.60
N PRO A 157 3.77 -13.27 9.96
CA PRO A 157 4.33 -13.68 8.67
C PRO A 157 4.00 -12.66 7.58
N ASP A 158 4.96 -12.42 6.66
CA ASP A 158 4.65 -11.68 5.43
C ASP A 158 3.76 -12.51 4.52
N ILE A 159 2.78 -11.85 3.87
CA ILE A 159 1.83 -12.51 2.96
C ILE A 159 2.53 -13.21 1.79
N GLU A 160 3.73 -12.78 1.41
CA GLU A 160 4.49 -13.40 0.33
C GLU A 160 4.85 -14.86 0.63
N ASN A 161 4.93 -15.26 1.91
CA ASN A 161 5.15 -16.65 2.31
C ASN A 161 4.03 -17.59 1.81
N PHE A 162 2.89 -17.04 1.44
CA PHE A 162 1.73 -17.79 0.92
C PHE A 162 1.60 -17.72 -0.61
N ALA A 163 2.45 -16.97 -1.29
CA ALA A 163 2.48 -16.87 -2.75
C ALA A 163 3.17 -18.10 -3.36
N LYS A 164 2.39 -19.07 -3.83
CA LYS A 164 2.88 -20.34 -4.36
C LYS A 164 3.26 -20.28 -5.85
N SER A 165 2.67 -19.37 -6.61
CA SER A 165 2.89 -19.21 -8.06
C SER A 165 3.72 -17.95 -8.37
N ASP A 166 4.29 -17.91 -9.58
CA ASP A 166 4.99 -16.70 -10.05
C ASP A 166 4.02 -15.55 -10.30
N SER A 167 2.81 -15.84 -10.76
CA SER A 167 1.74 -14.84 -10.94
C SER A 167 1.36 -14.19 -9.60
N ALA A 168 1.25 -14.96 -8.53
CA ALA A 168 1.00 -14.43 -7.19
C ALA A 168 2.14 -13.53 -6.71
N ARG A 169 3.40 -13.91 -6.94
CA ARG A 169 4.57 -13.10 -6.58
C ARG A 169 4.63 -11.80 -7.37
N LYS A 170 4.37 -11.85 -8.69
CA LYS A 170 4.30 -10.65 -9.54
C LYS A 170 3.17 -9.71 -9.13
N LEU A 171 1.98 -10.26 -8.81
CA LEU A 171 0.86 -9.48 -8.30
C LEU A 171 1.21 -8.74 -7.01
N LEU A 172 1.82 -9.43 -6.04
CA LEU A 172 2.28 -8.80 -4.80
C LEU A 172 3.35 -7.75 -5.05
N SER A 173 4.29 -8.02 -5.96
CA SER A 173 5.32 -7.06 -6.36
C SER A 173 4.70 -5.81 -6.97
N LEU A 174 3.74 -5.95 -7.88
CA LEU A 174 3.04 -4.82 -8.47
C LEU A 174 2.33 -3.98 -7.40
N PHE A 175 1.55 -4.60 -6.52
CA PHE A 175 0.87 -3.88 -5.44
C PHE A 175 1.88 -3.15 -4.54
N ARG A 176 2.94 -3.84 -4.11
CA ARG A 176 3.97 -3.30 -3.22
C ARG A 176 4.67 -2.09 -3.84
N LEU A 177 5.09 -2.19 -5.11
CA LEU A 177 5.76 -1.10 -5.81
C LEU A 177 4.83 0.09 -6.08
N LEU A 178 3.56 -0.15 -6.42
CA LEU A 178 2.57 0.93 -6.54
C LEU A 178 2.36 1.67 -5.21
N ARG A 179 2.43 0.97 -4.09
CA ARG A 179 2.32 1.60 -2.77
C ARG A 179 3.60 2.32 -2.36
N LEU A 180 4.75 1.70 -2.60
CA LEU A 180 6.07 2.29 -2.33
C LEU A 180 6.26 3.62 -3.06
N THR A 181 5.77 3.71 -4.30
CA THR A 181 5.85 4.92 -5.14
C THR A 181 4.63 5.83 -5.01
N GLY A 182 3.87 5.71 -3.92
CA GLY A 182 2.54 6.30 -3.80
C GLY A 182 2.45 7.82 -3.70
N SER A 183 3.54 8.53 -3.37
CA SER A 183 3.53 9.99 -3.22
C SER A 183 4.85 10.63 -3.66
N PRO A 184 5.31 10.37 -4.89
CA PRO A 184 6.59 10.88 -5.34
C PRO A 184 6.56 12.37 -5.62
N PHE A 185 7.68 13.03 -5.39
CA PHE A 185 7.97 14.33 -5.96
C PHE A 185 8.52 14.16 -7.38
N ILE A 186 8.06 15.01 -8.29
CA ILE A 186 8.48 15.02 -9.70
C ILE A 186 8.85 16.44 -10.16
N LEU A 187 9.63 16.49 -11.21
CA LEU A 187 9.90 17.72 -11.95
C LEU A 187 9.24 17.66 -13.33
N PRO A 188 9.03 18.81 -13.98
CA PRO A 188 8.60 18.84 -15.38
C PRO A 188 9.55 18.06 -16.29
N PRO A 189 9.06 17.30 -17.28
CA PRO A 189 9.90 16.38 -18.09
C PRO A 189 11.11 17.03 -18.79
N ALA A 190 11.00 18.32 -19.15
CA ALA A 190 12.07 19.06 -19.82
C ALA A 190 12.98 19.82 -18.85
N THR A 191 12.96 19.52 -17.54
CA THR A 191 13.85 20.14 -16.57
C THR A 191 15.30 19.79 -16.90
N GLN A 192 16.17 20.81 -16.97
CA GLN A 192 17.60 20.62 -17.26
C GLN A 192 18.25 19.71 -16.21
N LYS A 193 19.14 18.84 -16.67
CA LYS A 193 19.73 17.79 -15.84
C LYS A 193 20.46 18.34 -14.61
N ASP A 194 21.24 19.40 -14.77
CA ASP A 194 21.99 20.06 -13.69
C ASP A 194 21.07 20.58 -12.58
N ARG A 195 19.92 21.15 -12.96
CA ARG A 195 18.89 21.61 -12.01
C ARG A 195 18.20 20.45 -11.32
N ALA A 196 17.85 19.41 -12.07
CA ALA A 196 17.26 18.20 -11.49
C ALA A 196 18.21 17.54 -10.48
N ASP A 197 19.49 17.43 -10.83
CA ASP A 197 20.53 16.86 -9.95
C ASP A 197 20.72 17.70 -8.68
N ALA A 198 20.72 19.04 -8.80
CA ALA A 198 20.80 19.93 -7.64
C ALA A 198 19.60 19.74 -6.68
N ILE A 199 18.38 19.61 -7.21
CA ILE A 199 17.17 19.39 -6.40
C ILE A 199 17.19 18.00 -5.75
N LYS A 200 17.60 16.95 -6.49
CA LYS A 200 17.77 15.60 -5.94
C LYS A 200 18.76 15.58 -4.76
N GLU A 201 19.87 16.30 -4.91
CA GLU A 201 20.87 16.40 -3.83
C GLU A 201 20.35 17.19 -2.62
N ALA A 202 19.59 18.26 -2.86
CA ALA A 202 18.95 19.02 -1.79
C ALA A 202 17.96 18.14 -0.99
N LEU A 203 17.16 17.32 -1.67
CA LEU A 203 16.23 16.38 -1.01
C LEU A 203 16.96 15.29 -0.22
N ARG A 204 18.06 14.71 -0.75
CA ARG A 204 18.87 13.75 0.02
C ARG A 204 19.43 14.35 1.30
N LYS A 205 19.83 15.62 1.28
CA LYS A 205 20.27 16.34 2.48
C LYS A 205 19.12 16.61 3.44
N ALA A 206 17.99 17.10 2.91
CA ALA A 206 16.80 17.38 3.72
C ALA A 206 16.30 16.12 4.46
N PHE A 207 16.24 14.96 3.81
CA PHE A 207 15.79 13.72 4.44
C PHE A 207 16.72 13.21 5.56
N LYS A 208 17.96 13.71 5.61
CA LYS A 208 18.92 13.41 6.69
C LYS A 208 19.02 14.51 7.74
N ASP A 209 18.35 15.62 7.51
CA ASP A 209 18.39 16.76 8.41
C ASP A 209 17.52 16.54 9.65
N ALA A 210 18.09 16.69 10.83
CA ALA A 210 17.40 16.44 12.10
C ALA A 210 16.23 17.40 12.34
N GLU A 211 16.34 18.66 11.85
CA GLU A 211 15.26 19.64 11.96
C GLU A 211 14.10 19.27 11.04
N PHE A 212 14.38 18.82 9.81
CA PHE A 212 13.36 18.29 8.92
C PHE A 212 12.63 17.11 9.55
N VAL A 213 13.34 16.12 10.07
CA VAL A 213 12.75 14.95 10.74
C VAL A 213 11.84 15.38 11.89
N LYS A 214 12.31 16.30 12.72
CA LYS A 214 11.53 16.84 13.85
C LYS A 214 10.25 17.55 13.42
N GLU A 215 10.34 18.44 12.42
CA GLU A 215 9.18 19.19 11.93
C GLU A 215 8.22 18.26 11.16
N TYR A 216 8.74 17.30 10.41
CA TYR A 216 7.93 16.29 9.74
C TYR A 216 7.10 15.47 10.75
N ARG A 217 7.76 14.97 11.81
CA ARG A 217 7.08 14.23 12.90
C ARG A 217 5.99 15.07 13.57
N LYS A 218 6.23 16.36 13.77
CA LYS A 218 5.26 17.28 14.37
C LYS A 218 4.01 17.47 13.50
N VAL A 219 4.18 17.49 12.18
CA VAL A 219 3.07 17.69 11.23
C VAL A 219 2.35 16.38 10.90
N VAL A 220 3.09 15.29 10.72
CA VAL A 220 2.57 14.01 10.22
C VAL A 220 2.25 13.04 11.37
N GLY A 221 2.92 13.18 12.52
CA GLY A 221 2.74 12.32 13.70
C GLY A 221 3.73 11.16 13.79
N GLU A 222 4.54 10.94 12.76
CA GLU A 222 5.52 9.86 12.66
C GLU A 222 6.77 10.30 11.92
N ASP A 223 7.83 9.49 11.99
CA ASP A 223 9.07 9.78 11.29
C ASP A 223 8.94 9.62 9.78
N PRO A 224 9.67 10.43 8.99
CA PRO A 224 9.72 10.23 7.56
C PRO A 224 10.33 8.85 7.23
N THR A 225 9.79 8.21 6.22
CA THR A 225 10.33 6.99 5.62
C THR A 225 10.71 7.30 4.17
N PRO A 226 11.81 8.04 3.95
CA PRO A 226 12.12 8.57 2.64
C PRO A 226 12.45 7.48 1.64
N LEU A 227 11.98 7.67 0.43
CA LEU A 227 12.45 6.96 -0.77
C LEU A 227 13.35 7.92 -1.54
N LEU A 228 14.63 7.60 -1.62
CA LEU A 228 15.61 8.45 -2.31
C LEU A 228 15.34 8.52 -3.81
N PRO A 229 15.84 9.55 -4.53
CA PRO A 229 15.58 9.69 -5.96
C PRO A 229 15.87 8.44 -6.78
N GLU A 230 17.04 7.84 -6.58
CA GLU A 230 17.47 6.62 -7.27
C GLU A 230 16.65 5.38 -6.92
N GLU A 231 16.16 5.29 -5.69
CA GLU A 231 15.27 4.22 -5.22
C GLU A 231 13.89 4.38 -5.83
N ASN A 232 13.39 5.62 -5.90
CA ASN A 232 12.10 5.93 -6.51
C ASN A 232 12.11 5.63 -8.02
N GLU A 233 13.15 6.08 -8.74
CA GLU A 233 13.34 5.78 -10.16
C GLU A 233 13.44 4.26 -10.41
N ARG A 234 14.16 3.53 -9.55
CA ARG A 234 14.27 2.07 -9.62
C ARG A 234 12.90 1.42 -9.40
N ALA A 235 12.19 1.82 -8.35
CA ALA A 235 10.88 1.27 -8.04
C ALA A 235 9.87 1.46 -9.19
N ILE A 236 9.89 2.63 -9.86
CA ILE A 236 9.07 2.91 -11.04
C ILE A 236 9.46 2.01 -12.22
N ARG A 237 10.76 1.86 -12.48
CA ARG A 237 11.28 1.01 -13.59
C ARG A 237 10.94 -0.46 -13.37
N ASP A 238 11.04 -0.93 -12.13
CA ASP A 238 10.87 -2.34 -11.75
C ASP A 238 9.38 -2.74 -11.61
N LEU A 239 8.43 -1.81 -11.81
CA LEU A 239 7.01 -2.11 -11.82
C LEU A 239 6.69 -3.17 -12.89
N PRO A 240 6.08 -4.30 -12.52
CA PRO A 240 5.57 -5.25 -13.50
C PRO A 240 4.55 -4.57 -14.43
N ARG A 241 4.83 -4.63 -15.74
CA ARG A 241 3.98 -4.02 -16.79
C ARG A 241 3.50 -5.05 -17.81
N ASP A 242 3.72 -6.32 -17.53
CA ASP A 242 3.23 -7.38 -18.40
C ASP A 242 1.70 -7.45 -18.32
N PRO A 243 1.02 -7.67 -19.48
CA PRO A 243 -0.45 -7.63 -19.56
C PRO A 243 -1.14 -8.60 -18.63
N GLU A 244 -0.55 -9.77 -18.40
CA GLU A 244 -1.11 -10.81 -17.53
C GLU A 244 -1.16 -10.35 -16.07
N THR A 245 -0.07 -9.77 -15.55
CA THR A 245 -0.02 -9.24 -14.18
C THR A 245 -0.97 -8.05 -14.01
N ILE A 246 -1.05 -7.16 -15.03
CA ILE A 246 -1.97 -6.03 -15.01
C ILE A 246 -3.43 -6.50 -15.01
N ASP A 247 -3.79 -7.46 -15.87
CA ASP A 247 -5.15 -8.02 -15.93
C ASP A 247 -5.51 -8.70 -14.60
N LEU A 248 -4.60 -9.48 -14.05
CA LEU A 248 -4.78 -10.11 -12.74
C LEU A 248 -5.02 -9.06 -11.64
N PHE A 249 -4.23 -8.00 -11.61
CA PHE A 249 -4.42 -6.91 -10.66
C PHE A 249 -5.80 -6.25 -10.81
N LYS A 250 -6.23 -5.96 -12.05
CA LYS A 250 -7.55 -5.40 -12.34
C LYS A 250 -8.69 -6.31 -11.88
N LYS A 251 -8.54 -7.63 -12.02
CA LYS A 251 -9.50 -8.62 -11.50
C LYS A 251 -9.58 -8.57 -9.97
N PHE A 252 -8.44 -8.40 -9.27
CA PHE A 252 -8.45 -8.21 -7.82
C PHE A 252 -9.06 -6.88 -7.39
N ALA A 253 -8.88 -5.81 -8.15
CA ALA A 253 -9.49 -4.51 -7.89
C ALA A 253 -10.98 -4.47 -8.25
N GLY A 254 -11.45 -5.34 -9.13
CA GLY A 254 -12.84 -5.39 -9.62
C GLY A 254 -13.79 -6.15 -8.68
N ALA A 255 -15.11 -6.04 -8.97
CA ALA A 255 -16.17 -6.69 -8.20
C ALA A 255 -16.41 -8.16 -8.55
N GLY A 256 -15.73 -8.69 -9.57
CA GLY A 256 -15.89 -10.09 -10.01
C GLY A 256 -15.44 -11.12 -8.98
N PRO A 257 -15.59 -12.41 -9.25
CA PRO A 257 -15.08 -13.48 -8.40
C PRO A 257 -13.57 -13.35 -8.18
N LEU A 258 -13.07 -13.92 -7.08
CA LEU A 258 -11.62 -13.99 -6.85
C LEU A 258 -10.97 -14.80 -7.97
N PRO A 259 -9.95 -14.25 -8.65
CA PRO A 259 -9.19 -15.03 -9.61
C PRO A 259 -8.36 -16.10 -8.90
N SER A 260 -8.05 -17.19 -9.60
CA SER A 260 -7.09 -18.20 -9.16
C SER A 260 -5.67 -17.61 -9.19
N LEU A 261 -4.83 -17.99 -8.23
CA LEU A 261 -3.43 -17.56 -8.08
C LEU A 261 -2.47 -18.76 -8.26
#